data_64f02a64847a8b94df79083a2efa521d
#
_entry.id   64f02a64847a8b94df79083a2efa521d
#
_cell.length_a   1.000
_cell.length_b   1.000
_cell.length_c   1.000
_cell.angle_alpha   90.00
_cell.angle_beta   90.00
_cell.angle_gamma   90.00
#
_symmetry.space_group_name_H-M   'P 1'
#
loop_
_entity.id
_entity.type
_entity.pdbx_description
1 polymer ?
#
loop_
_entity_poly.entity_id
_entity_poly.type
_entity_poly.pdbx_seq_one_letter_code
_entity_poly.pdbx_strand_id
1 'polypeptide(L)'
;STAGASPALAKRIRNEIADEYGEPYARLAILLNEVRGWAKGNLPTYQDRKAFFESIVNGEPDPVELLRGGDEPAVRDLIAAAQREHQPVVLQ
;
A
#
# COMPACT_ATOMS: atom_id res chain seq x y z
N SER A 1 -4.71 12.53 7.32
CA SER A 1 -5.42 11.58 6.48
C SER A 1 -6.79 11.26 7.07
N THR A 2 -7.78 11.14 6.20
CA THR A 2 -9.15 10.83 6.60
C THR A 2 -9.21 9.50 7.36
N ALA A 3 -8.47 8.51 6.87
CA ALA A 3 -8.45 7.18 7.49
C ALA A 3 -7.88 7.21 8.91
N GLY A 4 -6.90 8.08 9.17
CA GLY A 4 -6.34 8.26 10.51
C GLY A 4 -7.23 9.06 11.43
N ALA A 5 -8.07 9.93 10.88
CA ALA A 5 -8.94 10.78 11.66
C ALA A 5 -10.21 10.07 12.14
N SER A 6 -10.72 9.08 11.38
CA SER A 6 -11.97 8.41 11.71
C SER A 6 -11.97 6.95 11.27
N PRO A 7 -11.89 6.01 12.21
CA PRO A 7 -12.01 4.58 11.89
C PRO A 7 -13.33 4.21 11.20
N ALA A 8 -14.43 4.86 11.59
CA ALA A 8 -15.73 4.60 10.97
C ALA A 8 -15.76 5.04 9.51
N LEU A 9 -15.17 6.19 9.20
CA LEU A 9 -15.09 6.67 7.83
C LEU A 9 -14.16 5.80 7.00
N ALA A 10 -13.03 5.38 7.56
CA ALA A 10 -12.11 4.47 6.88
C ALA A 10 -12.80 3.16 6.50
N LYS A 11 -13.60 2.60 7.41
CA LYS A 11 -14.37 1.38 7.14
C LYS A 11 -15.38 1.60 6.02
N ARG A 12 -16.09 2.74 6.06
CA ARG A 12 -17.06 3.07 5.01
C ARG A 12 -16.40 3.16 3.64
N ILE A 13 -15.24 3.83 3.56
CA ILE A 13 -14.50 3.96 2.31
C ILE A 13 -14.08 2.60 1.79
N ARG A 14 -13.55 1.72 2.66
CA ARG A 14 -13.18 0.36 2.25
C ARG A 14 -14.36 -0.41 1.69
N ASN A 15 -15.53 -0.29 2.34
CA ASN A 15 -16.73 -0.98 1.87
C ASN A 15 -17.19 -0.45 0.51
N GLU A 16 -17.11 0.85 0.30
CA GLU A 16 -17.44 1.45 -0.99
C GLU A 16 -16.48 1.02 -2.08
N ILE A 17 -15.19 0.92 -1.76
CA ILE A 17 -14.19 0.41 -2.70
C ILE A 17 -14.51 -1.04 -3.07
N ALA A 18 -14.84 -1.88 -2.08
CA ALA A 18 -15.19 -3.28 -2.32
C ALA A 18 -16.41 -3.40 -3.22
N ASP A 19 -17.43 -2.57 -3.00
CA ASP A 19 -18.66 -2.59 -3.79
C ASP A 19 -18.43 -2.09 -5.22
N GLU A 20 -17.65 -1.02 -5.39
CA GLU A 20 -17.43 -0.37 -6.69
C GLU A 20 -16.38 -1.10 -7.53
N TYR A 21 -15.26 -1.47 -6.93
CA TYR A 21 -14.10 -1.99 -7.65
C TYR A 21 -13.80 -3.47 -7.36
N GLY A 22 -14.41 -4.04 -6.32
CA GLY A 22 -14.21 -5.42 -5.92
C GLY A 22 -13.24 -5.58 -4.75
N GLU A 23 -13.29 -6.75 -4.15
CA GLU A 23 -12.48 -7.09 -2.96
C GLU A 23 -10.98 -6.96 -3.16
N PRO A 24 -10.39 -7.32 -4.33
CA PRO A 24 -8.94 -7.15 -4.50
C PRO A 24 -8.46 -5.71 -4.28
N TYR A 25 -9.20 -4.74 -4.78
CA TYR A 25 -8.85 -3.33 -4.57
C TYR A 25 -8.98 -2.92 -3.10
N ALA A 26 -10.05 -3.35 -2.44
CA ALA A 26 -10.24 -3.06 -1.04
C ALA A 26 -9.13 -3.67 -0.18
N ARG A 27 -8.73 -4.90 -0.49
CA ARG A 27 -7.65 -5.58 0.22
C ARG A 27 -6.31 -4.90 0.02
N LEU A 28 -6.03 -4.48 -1.22
CA LEU A 28 -4.80 -3.74 -1.50
C LEU A 28 -4.74 -2.44 -0.71
N ALA A 29 -5.85 -1.72 -0.63
CA ALA A 29 -5.92 -0.49 0.16
C ALA A 29 -5.57 -0.75 1.63
N ILE A 30 -6.05 -1.87 2.20
CA ILE A 30 -5.72 -2.25 3.58
C ILE A 30 -4.22 -2.51 3.73
N LEU A 31 -3.65 -3.30 2.81
CA LEU A 31 -2.22 -3.65 2.86
C LEU A 31 -1.32 -2.42 2.73
N LEU A 32 -1.68 -1.50 1.84
CA LEU A 32 -0.92 -0.27 1.69
C LEU A 32 -1.03 0.63 2.92
N ASN A 33 -2.22 0.66 3.55
CA ASN A 33 -2.40 1.42 4.76
C ASN A 33 -1.55 0.90 5.91
N GLU A 34 -1.28 -0.41 5.96
CA GLU A 34 -0.43 -1.02 6.99
C GLU A 34 1.00 -0.46 6.97
N VAL A 35 1.51 -0.07 5.79
CA VAL A 35 2.87 0.44 5.66
C VAL A 35 2.96 1.97 5.65
N ARG A 36 1.85 2.65 5.84
CA ARG A 36 1.81 4.11 5.85
C ARG A 36 2.67 4.72 6.95
N GLY A 37 2.61 4.14 8.15
CA GLY A 37 3.43 4.60 9.26
C GLY A 37 4.93 4.43 8.98
N TRP A 38 5.30 3.29 8.39
CA TRP A 38 6.68 3.05 7.99
C TRP A 38 7.14 4.10 6.97
N ALA A 39 6.33 4.35 5.94
CA ALA A 39 6.68 5.33 4.91
C ALA A 39 6.86 6.73 5.50
N LYS A 40 5.96 7.11 6.40
CA LYS A 40 6.04 8.43 7.06
C LYS A 40 7.31 8.56 7.89
N GLY A 41 7.74 7.49 8.55
CA GLY A 41 8.93 7.51 9.40
C GLY A 41 10.25 7.32 8.67
N ASN A 42 10.23 6.71 7.49
CA ASN A 42 11.46 6.34 6.79
C ASN A 42 11.71 7.10 5.48
N LEU A 43 10.65 7.63 4.86
CA LEU A 43 10.77 8.37 3.61
C LEU A 43 10.55 9.85 3.89
N PRO A 44 11.61 10.68 3.77
CA PRO A 44 11.59 12.03 4.32
C PRO A 44 10.70 13.01 3.57
N THR A 45 10.49 12.82 2.27
CA THR A 45 9.73 13.78 1.47
C THR A 45 8.44 13.19 0.94
N TYR A 46 7.49 14.05 0.57
CA TYR A 46 6.28 13.64 -0.11
C TYR A 46 6.61 12.90 -1.41
N GLN A 47 7.61 13.39 -2.15
CA GLN A 47 8.01 12.77 -3.43
C GLN A 47 8.51 11.34 -3.23
N ASP A 48 9.29 11.11 -2.18
CA ASP A 48 9.79 9.77 -1.88
C ASP A 48 8.63 8.82 -1.53
N ARG A 49 7.69 9.28 -0.72
CA ARG A 49 6.52 8.47 -0.34
C ARG A 49 5.64 8.18 -1.55
N LYS A 50 5.43 9.19 -2.41
CA LYS A 50 4.65 9.01 -3.64
C LYS A 50 5.29 7.97 -4.54
N ALA A 51 6.61 8.07 -4.77
CA ALA A 51 7.34 7.12 -5.60
C ALA A 51 7.25 5.70 -5.06
N PHE A 52 7.36 5.55 -3.74
CA PHE A 52 7.24 4.25 -3.08
C PHE A 52 5.88 3.60 -3.38
N PHE A 53 4.79 4.31 -3.08
CA PHE A 53 3.46 3.75 -3.29
C PHE A 53 3.13 3.51 -4.77
N GLU A 54 3.55 4.42 -5.65
CA GLU A 54 3.33 4.23 -7.08
C GLU A 54 4.09 3.02 -7.62
N SER A 55 5.28 2.74 -7.10
CA SER A 55 6.05 1.58 -7.55
C SER A 55 5.34 0.26 -7.24
N ILE A 56 4.55 0.22 -6.18
CA ILE A 56 3.77 -0.96 -5.83
C ILE A 56 2.51 -1.04 -6.68
N VAL A 57 1.75 0.06 -6.70
CA VAL A 57 0.43 0.08 -7.36
C VAL A 57 0.54 -0.12 -8.87
N ASN A 58 1.57 0.45 -9.49
CA ASN A 58 1.77 0.41 -10.94
C ASN A 58 2.86 -0.57 -11.37
N GLY A 59 3.34 -1.38 -10.43
CA GLY A 59 4.45 -2.30 -10.71
C GLY A 59 4.01 -3.61 -11.31
N GLU A 60 5.02 -4.43 -11.62
CA GLU A 60 4.84 -5.79 -12.12
C GLU A 60 5.51 -6.76 -11.14
N PRO A 61 4.85 -7.87 -10.80
CA PRO A 61 3.46 -8.22 -11.18
C PRO A 61 2.43 -7.28 -10.55
N ASP A 62 1.26 -7.17 -11.19
CA ASP A 62 0.18 -6.30 -10.73
C ASP A 62 -0.39 -6.82 -9.40
N PRO A 63 -0.31 -6.03 -8.32
CA PRO A 63 -0.80 -6.48 -7.01
C PRO A 63 -2.29 -6.78 -6.99
N VAL A 64 -3.08 -6.08 -7.79
CA VAL A 64 -4.53 -6.34 -7.87
C VAL A 64 -4.78 -7.73 -8.46
N GLU A 65 -4.05 -8.09 -9.52
CA GLU A 65 -4.20 -9.41 -10.13
C GLU A 65 -3.72 -10.52 -9.21
N LEU A 66 -2.67 -10.30 -8.44
CA LEU A 66 -2.21 -11.26 -7.44
C LEU A 66 -3.29 -11.49 -6.38
N LEU A 67 -3.93 -10.42 -5.90
CA LEU A 67 -5.01 -10.52 -4.92
C LEU A 67 -6.25 -11.18 -5.50
N ARG A 68 -6.53 -10.92 -6.78
CA ARG A 68 -7.64 -11.56 -7.47
C ARG A 68 -7.45 -13.08 -7.52
N GLY A 69 -6.23 -13.52 -7.63
CA GLY A 69 -5.86 -14.94 -7.57
C GLY A 69 -5.67 -15.50 -6.16
N GLY A 70 -5.89 -14.69 -5.13
CA GLY A 70 -5.76 -15.12 -3.74
C GLY A 70 -4.33 -15.16 -3.21
N ASP A 71 -3.38 -14.52 -3.90
CA ASP A 71 -1.96 -14.57 -3.53
C ASP A 71 -1.52 -13.33 -2.75
N GLU A 72 -2.09 -13.15 -1.56
CA GLU A 72 -1.70 -12.05 -0.69
C GLU A 72 -0.23 -12.11 -0.27
N PRO A 73 0.36 -13.29 0.03
CA PRO A 73 1.79 -13.34 0.35
C PRO A 73 2.68 -12.73 -0.72
N ALA A 74 2.36 -12.92 -2.00
CA ALA A 74 3.13 -12.31 -3.08
C ALA A 74 3.05 -10.78 -3.05
N VAL A 75 1.88 -10.23 -2.70
CA VAL A 75 1.73 -8.78 -2.54
C VAL A 75 2.55 -8.26 -1.38
N ARG A 76 2.56 -8.98 -0.25
CA ARG A 76 3.38 -8.60 0.89
C ARG A 76 4.87 -8.63 0.54
N ASP A 77 5.29 -9.58 -0.30
CA ASP A 77 6.66 -9.65 -0.78
C ASP A 77 7.01 -8.44 -1.68
N LEU A 78 6.07 -8.03 -2.55
CA LEU A 78 6.25 -6.84 -3.36
C LEU A 78 6.43 -5.59 -2.50
N ILE A 79 5.61 -5.46 -1.47
CA ILE A 79 5.70 -4.33 -0.54
C ILE A 79 7.04 -4.34 0.17
N ALA A 80 7.47 -5.49 0.68
CA ALA A 80 8.75 -5.62 1.37
C ALA A 80 9.92 -5.27 0.44
N ALA A 81 9.87 -5.71 -0.81
CA ALA A 81 10.89 -5.37 -1.79
C ALA A 81 10.94 -3.87 -2.06
N ALA A 82 9.77 -3.23 -2.19
CA ALA A 82 9.69 -1.79 -2.38
C ALA A 82 10.24 -1.03 -1.18
N GLN A 83 9.99 -1.52 0.02
CA GLN A 83 10.55 -0.92 1.24
C GLN A 83 12.07 -0.94 1.21
N ARG A 84 12.67 -2.07 0.85
CA ARG A 84 14.14 -2.18 0.74
C ARG A 84 14.70 -1.26 -0.33
N GLU A 85 14.01 -1.17 -1.46
CA GLU A 85 14.46 -0.41 -2.62
C GLU A 85 14.41 1.10 -2.39
N HIS A 86 13.39 1.56 -1.67
CA HIS A 86 13.18 3.00 -1.44
C HIS A 86 13.76 3.50 -0.13
N GLN A 87 14.11 2.60 0.78
CA GLN A 87 14.68 3.00 2.06
C GLN A 87 16.03 3.68 1.84
N PRO A 88 16.26 4.84 2.46
CA PRO A 88 17.55 5.52 2.30
C PRO A 88 18.70 4.64 2.78
N VAL A 89 19.81 4.66 2.03
CA VAL A 89 21.03 3.98 2.43
C VAL A 89 21.70 4.79 3.54
N VAL A 90 21.94 4.12 4.67
CA VAL A 90 22.65 4.75 5.78
C VAL A 90 24.11 4.32 5.70
N LEU A 91 24.98 5.28 5.42
CA LEU A 91 26.41 5.05 5.42
C LEU A 91 26.95 5.28 6.82
N GLN A 92 27.72 4.32 7.29
CA GLN A 92 28.33 4.42 8.62
C GLN A 92 29.83 4.57 8.50
#